data_8876d69a75a51a9b6262a035e3361356
#
_entry.id   8876d69a75a51a9b6262a035e3361356
#
_cell.length_a   1.000
_cell.length_b   1.000
_cell.length_c   1.000
_cell.angle_alpha   90.00
_cell.angle_beta   90.00
_cell.angle_gamma   90.00
#
_symmetry.space_group_name_H-M   'P 1'
#
loop_
_entity.id
_entity.type
_entity.pdbx_description
1 polymer ?
#
loop_
_entity_poly.entity_id
_entity_poly.type
_entity_poly.pdbx_seq_one_letter_code
_entity_poly.pdbx_strand_id
1 'polypeptide(L)'
;MQGAEEIEVRPFSSREEYELMLDYFCKADDPFLRGMGVDRLKLPERGMWLDSLLVDHERPDAERDRFYLVWIFRGERVGHSSINNIVPGTEAFIHLHLWNSQLRRAGLGTEFVRRSANFYFERFNLKKLVCEPWADNLAPNRVLEKLGFAFVRRYRTTPGVIAYEQDVNRYELRRPNQALSQPLTV
;
A
#
# COMPACT_ATOMS: atom_id res chain seq x y z
N MET A 1 -18.85 14.38 12.68
CA MET A 1 -17.76 13.61 13.35
C MET A 1 -17.99 12.09 13.43
N GLN A 2 -18.96 11.51 12.68
CA GLN A 2 -19.30 10.07 12.74
C GLN A 2 -18.45 9.17 11.81
N GLY A 3 -17.60 9.70 10.93
CA GLY A 3 -16.87 8.89 9.95
C GLY A 3 -15.53 8.31 10.41
N ALA A 4 -14.99 8.72 11.54
CA ALA A 4 -13.67 8.25 12.01
C ALA A 4 -13.72 6.86 12.67
N GLU A 5 -14.85 6.48 13.26
CA GLU A 5 -15.06 5.16 13.88
C GLU A 5 -15.31 4.04 12.88
N GLU A 6 -15.62 4.39 11.63
CA GLU A 6 -15.92 3.41 10.57
C GLU A 6 -14.69 2.90 9.82
N ILE A 7 -13.53 3.56 9.96
CA ILE A 7 -12.28 3.24 9.25
C ILE A 7 -11.25 2.73 10.24
N GLU A 8 -10.79 1.51 10.02
CA GLU A 8 -9.69 0.90 10.77
C GLU A 8 -8.56 0.50 9.80
N VAL A 9 -7.31 0.67 10.25
CA VAL A 9 -6.09 0.19 9.58
C VAL A 9 -5.23 -0.48 10.62
N ARG A 10 -4.93 -1.75 10.44
CA ARG A 10 -4.10 -2.54 11.35
C ARG A 10 -3.25 -3.57 10.61
N PRO A 11 -2.21 -4.13 11.24
CA PRO A 11 -1.46 -5.24 10.67
C PRO A 11 -2.34 -6.44 10.32
N PHE A 12 -1.96 -7.18 9.28
CA PHE A 12 -2.51 -8.49 9.04
C PHE A 12 -2.25 -9.37 10.28
N SER A 13 -3.26 -10.10 10.73
CA SER A 13 -3.22 -10.91 11.95
C SER A 13 -3.70 -12.34 11.75
N SER A 14 -4.17 -12.69 10.56
CA SER A 14 -4.70 -14.02 10.28
C SER A 14 -4.34 -14.51 8.87
N ARG A 15 -4.25 -15.82 8.71
CA ARG A 15 -4.10 -16.48 7.41
C ARG A 15 -5.18 -16.04 6.42
N GLU A 16 -6.43 -15.88 6.88
CA GLU A 16 -7.56 -15.46 6.05
C GLU A 16 -7.31 -14.11 5.35
N GLU A 17 -6.65 -13.16 5.99
CA GLU A 17 -6.34 -11.85 5.39
C GLU A 17 -5.35 -11.98 4.23
N TYR A 18 -4.38 -12.88 4.34
CA TYR A 18 -3.49 -13.22 3.22
C TYR A 18 -4.26 -13.91 2.10
N GLU A 19 -5.17 -14.83 2.42
CA GLU A 19 -6.00 -15.53 1.43
C GLU A 19 -6.91 -14.57 0.65
N LEU A 20 -7.53 -13.59 1.34
CA LEU A 20 -8.32 -12.53 0.69
C LEU A 20 -7.47 -11.66 -0.26
N MET A 21 -6.27 -11.30 0.18
CA MET A 21 -5.33 -10.56 -0.68
C MET A 21 -4.92 -11.38 -1.91
N LEU A 22 -4.60 -12.66 -1.74
CA LEU A 22 -4.25 -13.54 -2.86
C LEU A 22 -5.43 -13.72 -3.82
N ASP A 23 -6.64 -13.88 -3.30
CA ASP A 23 -7.85 -13.99 -4.11
C ASP A 23 -8.08 -12.73 -4.94
N TYR A 24 -7.79 -11.54 -4.41
CA TYR A 24 -7.85 -10.28 -5.15
C TYR A 24 -6.95 -10.28 -6.40
N PHE A 25 -5.78 -10.91 -6.34
CA PHE A 25 -4.89 -11.02 -7.51
C PHE A 25 -5.23 -12.24 -8.38
N CYS A 26 -5.38 -13.41 -7.77
CA CYS A 26 -5.48 -14.68 -8.51
C CYS A 26 -6.83 -14.85 -9.21
N LYS A 27 -7.93 -14.31 -8.64
CA LYS A 27 -9.28 -14.38 -9.22
C LYS A 27 -9.63 -13.19 -10.14
N ALA A 28 -8.78 -12.16 -10.19
CA ALA A 28 -8.98 -11.01 -11.05
C ALA A 28 -8.89 -11.41 -12.54
N ASP A 29 -9.61 -10.74 -13.40
CA ASP A 29 -9.48 -10.89 -14.84
C ASP A 29 -8.23 -10.17 -15.40
N ASP A 30 -7.83 -10.50 -16.62
CA ASP A 30 -6.64 -9.92 -17.25
C ASP A 30 -6.74 -8.40 -17.46
N PRO A 31 -7.89 -7.82 -17.87
CA PRO A 31 -8.04 -6.38 -17.97
C PRO A 31 -7.79 -5.65 -16.66
N PHE A 32 -8.29 -6.21 -15.54
CA PHE A 32 -8.10 -5.64 -14.22
C PHE A 32 -6.64 -5.71 -13.76
N LEU A 33 -5.98 -6.86 -13.89
CA LEU A 33 -4.56 -7.03 -13.58
C LEU A 33 -3.69 -6.08 -14.41
N ARG A 34 -3.96 -6.01 -15.72
CA ARG A 34 -3.26 -5.11 -16.63
C ARG A 34 -3.44 -3.65 -16.22
N GLY A 35 -4.65 -3.26 -15.81
CA GLY A 35 -4.96 -1.92 -15.30
C GLY A 35 -4.22 -1.56 -14.01
N MET A 36 -3.73 -2.56 -13.28
CA MET A 36 -2.85 -2.37 -12.11
C MET A 36 -1.36 -2.46 -12.45
N GLY A 37 -1.00 -2.77 -13.70
CA GLY A 37 0.38 -3.01 -14.11
C GLY A 37 0.91 -4.39 -13.73
N VAL A 38 0.02 -5.35 -13.43
CA VAL A 38 0.37 -6.72 -13.02
C VAL A 38 0.34 -7.67 -14.21
N ASP A 39 1.39 -8.48 -14.33
CA ASP A 39 1.53 -9.54 -15.32
C ASP A 39 1.05 -10.87 -14.73
N ARG A 40 -0.06 -11.41 -15.26
CA ARG A 40 -0.61 -12.70 -14.81
C ARG A 40 0.42 -13.83 -14.85
N LEU A 41 1.27 -13.86 -15.86
CA LEU A 41 2.28 -14.92 -16.01
C LEU A 41 3.37 -14.89 -14.95
N LYS A 42 3.48 -13.77 -14.23
CA LYS A 42 4.44 -13.57 -13.13
C LYS A 42 3.83 -13.81 -11.75
N LEU A 43 2.50 -14.03 -11.66
CA LEU A 43 1.88 -14.39 -10.39
C LEU A 43 2.40 -15.76 -9.95
N PRO A 44 2.91 -15.89 -8.72
CA PRO A 44 3.29 -17.19 -8.18
C PRO A 44 2.08 -18.12 -8.09
N GLU A 45 2.34 -19.43 -8.05
CA GLU A 45 1.29 -20.38 -7.68
C GLU A 45 0.74 -19.98 -6.29
N ARG A 46 -0.60 -20.00 -6.15
CA ARG A 46 -1.30 -19.42 -4.99
C ARG A 46 -0.86 -20.01 -3.64
N GLY A 47 -0.68 -21.34 -3.56
CA GLY A 47 -0.26 -22.01 -2.33
C GLY A 47 1.17 -21.64 -1.95
N MET A 48 2.08 -21.72 -2.91
CA MET A 48 3.49 -21.32 -2.70
C MET A 48 3.62 -19.85 -2.29
N TRP A 49 2.79 -18.98 -2.88
CA TRP A 49 2.77 -17.57 -2.51
C TRP A 49 2.31 -17.38 -1.08
N LEU A 50 1.19 -18.04 -0.70
CA LEU A 50 0.67 -17.99 0.67
C LEU A 50 1.70 -18.47 1.69
N ASP A 51 2.34 -19.60 1.44
CA ASP A 51 3.35 -20.16 2.36
C ASP A 51 4.54 -19.21 2.53
N SER A 52 5.02 -18.61 1.44
CA SER A 52 6.08 -17.58 1.48
C SER A 52 5.68 -16.37 2.32
N LEU A 53 4.43 -15.92 2.21
CA LEU A 53 3.92 -14.78 2.98
C LEU A 53 3.78 -15.09 4.47
N LEU A 54 3.32 -16.29 4.81
CA LEU A 54 3.18 -16.72 6.20
C LEU A 54 4.55 -16.91 6.86
N VAL A 55 5.52 -17.47 6.15
CA VAL A 55 6.90 -17.56 6.66
C VAL A 55 7.50 -16.17 6.91
N ASP A 56 7.28 -15.21 6.02
CA ASP A 56 7.74 -13.83 6.21
C ASP A 56 7.01 -13.14 7.38
N HIS A 57 5.71 -13.45 7.58
CA HIS A 57 4.92 -12.92 8.69
C HIS A 57 5.48 -13.28 10.08
N GLU A 58 6.02 -14.48 10.23
CA GLU A 58 6.57 -14.97 11.50
C GLU A 58 7.94 -14.35 11.85
N ARG A 59 8.59 -13.68 10.90
CA ARG A 59 9.88 -13.02 11.15
C ARG A 59 9.72 -11.78 12.02
N PRO A 60 10.76 -11.40 12.79
CA PRO A 60 10.83 -10.07 13.39
C PRO A 60 10.70 -8.97 12.35
N ASP A 61 10.08 -7.85 12.68
CA ASP A 61 9.85 -6.75 11.73
C ASP A 61 11.11 -6.27 10.99
N ALA A 62 12.25 -6.29 11.65
CA ALA A 62 13.53 -5.89 11.07
C ALA A 62 14.07 -6.85 9.98
N GLU A 63 13.55 -8.07 9.94
CA GLU A 63 13.96 -9.14 9.02
C GLU A 63 12.89 -9.45 7.96
N ARG A 64 11.73 -8.76 8.02
CA ARG A 64 10.65 -8.97 7.06
C ARG A 64 10.99 -8.33 5.72
N ASP A 65 10.74 -9.10 4.65
CA ASP A 65 10.81 -8.58 3.29
C ASP A 65 9.62 -7.67 2.97
N ARG A 66 8.47 -7.92 3.63
CA ARG A 66 7.19 -7.23 3.41
C ARG A 66 6.41 -7.07 4.70
N PHE A 67 5.62 -6.00 4.77
CA PHE A 67 4.70 -5.79 5.87
C PHE A 67 3.34 -5.34 5.33
N TYR A 68 2.25 -5.90 5.87
CA TYR A 68 0.88 -5.70 5.35
C TYR A 68 -0.03 -5.08 6.40
N LEU A 69 -0.86 -4.12 5.95
CA LEU A 69 -1.96 -3.55 6.73
C LEU A 69 -3.28 -3.83 6.03
N VAL A 70 -4.25 -4.36 6.76
CA VAL A 70 -5.62 -4.50 6.27
C VAL A 70 -6.38 -3.18 6.44
N TRP A 71 -7.21 -2.86 5.47
CA TRP A 71 -8.15 -1.75 5.48
C TRP A 71 -9.55 -2.26 5.78
N ILE A 72 -10.15 -1.75 6.83
CA ILE A 72 -11.48 -2.16 7.30
C ILE A 72 -12.39 -0.94 7.27
N PHE A 73 -13.56 -1.11 6.68
CA PHE A 73 -14.62 -0.11 6.64
C PHE A 73 -15.92 -0.74 7.14
N ARG A 74 -16.50 -0.18 8.21
CA ARG A 74 -17.72 -0.70 8.84
C ARG A 74 -17.65 -2.18 9.19
N GLY A 75 -16.49 -2.63 9.68
CA GLY A 75 -16.25 -4.03 10.05
C GLY A 75 -15.90 -4.96 8.88
N GLU A 76 -15.97 -4.50 7.63
CA GLU A 76 -15.64 -5.28 6.45
C GLU A 76 -14.20 -5.01 5.97
N ARG A 77 -13.47 -6.06 5.61
CA ARG A 77 -12.14 -5.95 4.99
C ARG A 77 -12.30 -5.54 3.53
N VAL A 78 -11.82 -4.34 3.19
CA VAL A 78 -12.08 -3.69 1.89
C VAL A 78 -10.84 -3.46 1.04
N GLY A 79 -9.65 -3.73 1.58
CA GLY A 79 -8.40 -3.51 0.88
C GLY A 79 -7.18 -3.72 1.77
N HIS A 80 -6.03 -3.38 1.23
CA HIS A 80 -4.76 -3.42 1.98
C HIS A 80 -3.76 -2.40 1.46
N SER A 81 -2.79 -2.09 2.29
CA SER A 81 -1.50 -1.58 1.86
C SER A 81 -0.39 -2.52 2.28
N SER A 82 0.71 -2.48 1.56
CA SER A 82 1.93 -3.18 1.95
C SER A 82 3.15 -2.31 1.75
N ILE A 83 4.23 -2.63 2.45
CA ILE A 83 5.55 -2.09 2.16
C ILE A 83 6.52 -3.22 1.86
N ASN A 84 7.48 -2.95 0.98
CA ASN A 84 8.63 -3.80 0.69
C ASN A 84 9.89 -2.94 0.57
N ASN A 85 11.04 -3.59 0.28
CA ASN A 85 12.34 -2.91 0.25
C ASN A 85 12.53 -2.05 1.51
N ILE A 86 12.21 -2.63 2.66
CA ILE A 86 12.19 -1.94 3.95
C ILE A 86 13.63 -1.71 4.41
N VAL A 87 14.01 -0.44 4.54
CA VAL A 87 15.28 -0.02 5.16
C VAL A 87 14.92 0.74 6.43
N PRO A 88 14.88 0.06 7.60
CA PRO A 88 14.48 0.68 8.86
C PRO A 88 15.24 1.98 9.13
N GLY A 89 14.53 2.98 9.63
CA GLY A 89 15.11 4.32 9.86
C GLY A 89 15.34 5.15 8.61
N THR A 90 15.06 4.63 7.42
CA THR A 90 15.34 5.30 6.13
C THR A 90 14.12 5.38 5.24
N GLU A 91 13.79 4.31 4.52
CA GLU A 91 12.70 4.31 3.54
C GLU A 91 12.08 2.93 3.31
N ALA A 92 10.90 2.90 2.71
CA ALA A 92 10.27 1.71 2.17
C ALA A 92 9.42 2.08 0.95
N PHE A 93 9.11 1.09 0.11
CA PHE A 93 8.18 1.23 -1.00
C PHE A 93 6.78 0.82 -0.54
N ILE A 94 5.78 1.68 -0.76
CA ILE A 94 4.38 1.43 -0.38
C ILE A 94 3.54 1.04 -1.60
N HIS A 95 2.68 0.04 -1.42
CA HIS A 95 1.70 -0.44 -2.39
C HIS A 95 0.29 -0.34 -1.82
N LEU A 96 -0.70 -0.07 -2.70
CA LEU A 96 -2.06 0.31 -2.30
C LEU A 96 -3.08 -0.46 -3.12
N HIS A 97 -3.98 -1.19 -2.46
CA HIS A 97 -4.97 -2.03 -3.12
C HIS A 97 -6.34 -1.93 -2.45
N LEU A 98 -7.30 -1.31 -3.12
CA LEU A 98 -8.70 -1.30 -2.70
C LEU A 98 -9.44 -2.44 -3.41
N TRP A 99 -9.86 -3.45 -2.64
CA TRP A 99 -10.51 -4.66 -3.16
C TRP A 99 -11.94 -4.39 -3.63
N ASN A 100 -12.68 -3.58 -2.84
CA ASN A 100 -14.04 -3.19 -3.19
C ASN A 100 -14.07 -1.94 -4.07
N SER A 101 -14.34 -2.13 -5.36
CA SER A 101 -14.39 -1.04 -6.34
C SER A 101 -15.54 -0.04 -6.11
N GLN A 102 -16.62 -0.44 -5.42
CA GLN A 102 -17.75 0.43 -5.10
C GLN A 102 -17.38 1.54 -4.10
N LEU A 103 -16.34 1.30 -3.29
CA LEU A 103 -15.83 2.30 -2.35
C LEU A 103 -14.88 3.33 -2.99
N ARG A 104 -14.61 3.19 -4.28
CA ARG A 104 -13.88 4.19 -5.06
C ARG A 104 -14.72 5.46 -5.14
N ARG A 105 -14.06 6.64 -5.10
CA ARG A 105 -14.67 8.00 -5.16
C ARG A 105 -15.32 8.50 -3.87
N ALA A 106 -15.46 7.70 -2.81
CA ALA A 106 -15.95 8.15 -1.50
C ALA A 106 -14.89 8.86 -0.63
N GLY A 107 -13.69 9.09 -1.16
CA GLY A 107 -12.58 9.68 -0.39
C GLY A 107 -11.89 8.70 0.58
N LEU A 108 -12.44 7.51 0.77
CA LEU A 108 -11.96 6.50 1.70
C LEU A 108 -10.51 6.06 1.43
N GLY A 109 -10.15 5.91 0.15
CA GLY A 109 -8.79 5.54 -0.24
C GLY A 109 -7.73 6.52 0.27
N THR A 110 -8.01 7.82 0.25
CA THR A 110 -7.11 8.84 0.77
C THR A 110 -6.89 8.66 2.28
N GLU A 111 -7.96 8.42 3.04
CA GLU A 111 -7.89 8.22 4.48
C GLU A 111 -7.15 6.93 4.85
N PHE A 112 -7.42 5.83 4.14
CA PHE A 112 -6.69 4.58 4.33
C PHE A 112 -5.19 4.74 4.09
N VAL A 113 -4.81 5.40 3.00
CA VAL A 113 -3.38 5.63 2.67
C VAL A 113 -2.72 6.53 3.71
N ARG A 114 -3.41 7.58 4.18
CA ARG A 114 -2.91 8.47 5.22
C ARG A 114 -2.62 7.71 6.53
N ARG A 115 -3.57 6.88 6.99
CA ARG A 115 -3.40 6.05 8.19
C ARG A 115 -2.28 5.03 8.02
N SER A 116 -2.22 4.38 6.86
CA SER A 116 -1.16 3.42 6.54
C SER A 116 0.23 4.08 6.55
N ALA A 117 0.37 5.25 5.92
CA ALA A 117 1.64 5.97 5.89
C ALA A 117 2.11 6.35 7.31
N ASN A 118 1.20 6.86 8.15
CA ASN A 118 1.52 7.18 9.55
C ASN A 118 1.98 5.92 10.31
N PHE A 119 1.25 4.80 10.16
CA PHE A 119 1.62 3.54 10.79
C PHE A 119 3.04 3.10 10.39
N TYR A 120 3.36 3.12 9.09
CA TYR A 120 4.67 2.71 8.61
C TYR A 120 5.79 3.64 9.08
N PHE A 121 5.56 4.96 9.09
CA PHE A 121 6.52 5.92 9.61
C PHE A 121 6.86 5.66 11.08
N GLU A 122 5.87 5.35 11.88
CA GLU A 122 6.04 5.09 13.32
C GLU A 122 6.68 3.72 13.56
N ARG A 123 6.12 2.65 12.96
CA ARG A 123 6.52 1.27 13.22
C ARG A 123 7.96 0.98 12.80
N PHE A 124 8.39 1.49 11.65
CA PHE A 124 9.72 1.24 11.07
C PHE A 124 10.66 2.43 11.20
N ASN A 125 10.24 3.48 11.91
CA ASN A 125 10.98 4.74 12.06
C ASN A 125 11.44 5.33 10.72
N LEU A 126 10.62 5.18 9.67
CA LEU A 126 10.98 5.63 8.32
C LEU A 126 11.07 7.16 8.26
N LYS A 127 11.95 7.65 7.41
CA LYS A 127 12.05 9.07 7.02
C LYS A 127 11.28 9.36 5.74
N LYS A 128 11.06 8.32 4.92
CA LYS A 128 10.46 8.47 3.60
C LYS A 128 9.69 7.20 3.19
N LEU A 129 8.54 7.40 2.53
CA LEU A 129 7.83 6.38 1.76
C LEU A 129 7.93 6.70 0.27
N VAL A 130 8.15 5.67 -0.55
CA VAL A 130 8.21 5.76 -2.01
C VAL A 130 7.03 5.00 -2.58
N CYS A 131 6.35 5.55 -3.59
CA CYS A 131 5.30 4.86 -4.34
C CYS A 131 5.53 5.04 -5.84
N GLU A 132 5.40 3.94 -6.60
CA GLU A 132 5.63 3.93 -8.04
C GLU A 132 4.43 3.32 -8.78
N PRO A 133 3.27 3.99 -8.80
CA PRO A 133 2.12 3.53 -9.57
C PRO A 133 2.41 3.59 -11.08
N TRP A 134 1.72 2.72 -11.83
CA TRP A 134 1.66 2.86 -13.29
C TRP A 134 1.22 4.27 -13.66
N ALA A 135 1.96 4.90 -14.57
CA ALA A 135 1.79 6.32 -14.86
C ALA A 135 0.39 6.65 -15.39
N ASP A 136 -0.24 5.72 -16.13
CA ASP A 136 -1.57 5.91 -16.72
C ASP A 136 -2.72 5.45 -15.81
N ASN A 137 -2.42 4.90 -14.62
CA ASN A 137 -3.44 4.59 -13.61
C ASN A 137 -3.74 5.84 -12.77
N LEU A 138 -4.73 6.62 -13.21
CA LEU A 138 -5.04 7.92 -12.62
C LEU A 138 -5.45 7.87 -11.14
N ALA A 139 -6.09 6.79 -10.70
CA ALA A 139 -6.65 6.73 -9.34
C ALA A 139 -5.59 6.79 -8.24
N PRO A 140 -4.57 5.91 -8.20
CA PRO A 140 -3.51 6.00 -7.20
C PRO A 140 -2.69 7.29 -7.34
N ASN A 141 -2.38 7.73 -8.58
CA ASN A 141 -1.62 8.97 -8.78
C ASN A 141 -2.32 10.16 -8.10
N ARG A 142 -3.64 10.35 -8.29
CA ARG A 142 -4.41 11.43 -7.64
C ARG A 142 -4.46 11.31 -6.12
N VAL A 143 -4.53 10.09 -5.58
CA VAL A 143 -4.53 9.87 -4.13
C VAL A 143 -3.19 10.30 -3.52
N LEU A 144 -2.08 9.95 -4.16
CA LEU A 144 -0.73 10.32 -3.71
C LEU A 144 -0.53 11.83 -3.74
N GLU A 145 -0.90 12.50 -4.83
CA GLU A 145 -0.84 13.96 -4.96
C GLU A 145 -1.66 14.67 -3.87
N LYS A 146 -2.90 14.20 -3.65
CA LYS A 146 -3.78 14.75 -2.60
C LYS A 146 -3.21 14.60 -1.20
N LEU A 147 -2.42 13.57 -0.94
CA LEU A 147 -1.76 13.32 0.34
C LEU A 147 -0.41 14.02 0.49
N GLY A 148 0.00 14.81 -0.51
CA GLY A 148 1.25 15.55 -0.47
C GLY A 148 2.50 14.72 -0.79
N PHE A 149 2.34 13.57 -1.43
CA PHE A 149 3.48 12.90 -2.04
C PHE A 149 4.03 13.79 -3.16
N ALA A 150 5.32 14.11 -3.08
CA ALA A 150 5.98 14.88 -4.11
C ALA A 150 6.28 14.00 -5.33
N PHE A 151 5.85 14.44 -6.52
CA PHE A 151 6.27 13.82 -7.77
C PHE A 151 7.77 14.06 -7.98
N VAL A 152 8.51 12.98 -8.25
CA VAL A 152 9.95 13.03 -8.47
C VAL A 152 10.29 12.94 -9.95
N ARG A 153 9.78 11.91 -10.62
CA ARG A 153 10.02 11.67 -12.04
C ARG A 153 9.10 10.59 -12.60
N ARG A 154 8.94 10.60 -13.94
CA ARG A 154 8.39 9.48 -14.71
C ARG A 154 9.55 8.74 -15.38
N TYR A 155 9.50 7.41 -15.36
CA TYR A 155 10.51 6.58 -16.02
C TYR A 155 9.99 5.17 -16.25
N ARG A 156 10.67 4.43 -17.14
CA ARG A 156 10.32 3.06 -17.48
C ARG A 156 11.08 2.08 -16.60
N THR A 157 10.35 1.14 -16.01
CA THR A 157 10.91 0.12 -15.12
C THR A 157 9.95 -1.05 -14.93
N THR A 158 10.41 -2.11 -14.25
CA THR A 158 9.57 -3.17 -13.68
C THR A 158 9.44 -2.93 -12.18
N PRO A 159 8.35 -2.30 -11.70
CA PRO A 159 8.26 -1.79 -10.32
C PRO A 159 8.05 -2.87 -9.25
N GLY A 160 8.05 -4.14 -9.62
CA GLY A 160 7.91 -5.27 -8.71
C GLY A 160 7.94 -6.59 -9.44
N VAL A 161 8.10 -7.69 -8.68
CA VAL A 161 8.30 -9.05 -9.25
C VAL A 161 7.12 -9.54 -10.10
N ILE A 162 5.91 -9.08 -9.82
CA ILE A 162 4.70 -9.45 -10.55
C ILE A 162 4.28 -8.42 -11.61
N ALA A 163 5.08 -7.35 -11.82
CA ALA A 163 4.71 -6.26 -12.71
C ALA A 163 5.25 -6.44 -14.13
N TYR A 164 4.56 -5.82 -15.10
CA TYR A 164 5.12 -5.56 -16.41
C TYR A 164 6.26 -4.54 -16.34
N GLU A 165 7.10 -4.51 -17.37
CA GLU A 165 7.89 -3.32 -17.66
C GLU A 165 6.96 -2.21 -18.16
N GLN A 166 6.91 -1.10 -17.44
CA GLN A 166 5.94 -0.02 -17.65
C GLN A 166 6.50 1.35 -17.25
N ASP A 167 5.85 2.39 -17.75
CA ASP A 167 6.13 3.73 -17.25
C ASP A 167 5.50 3.91 -15.89
N VAL A 168 6.27 4.34 -14.92
CA VAL A 168 5.82 4.66 -13.57
C VAL A 168 6.03 6.13 -13.26
N ASN A 169 5.16 6.66 -12.41
CA ASN A 169 5.39 7.94 -11.74
C ASN A 169 5.95 7.65 -10.35
N ARG A 170 7.18 8.10 -10.09
CA ARG A 170 7.76 7.98 -8.76
C ARG A 170 7.32 9.15 -7.91
N TYR A 171 6.73 8.83 -6.76
CA TYR A 171 6.33 9.77 -5.72
C TYR A 171 7.06 9.47 -4.42
N GLU A 172 7.34 10.51 -3.63
CA GLU A 172 7.96 10.39 -2.32
C GLU A 172 7.18 11.20 -1.28
N LEU A 173 6.87 10.57 -0.14
CA LEU A 173 6.34 11.25 1.04
C LEU A 173 7.39 11.23 2.14
N ARG A 174 7.83 12.38 2.59
CA ARG A 174 8.71 12.52 3.74
C ARG A 174 7.89 12.54 5.03
N ARG A 175 8.42 11.90 6.08
CA ARG A 175 7.80 11.98 7.41
C ARG A 175 7.67 13.46 7.81
N PRO A 176 6.47 13.93 8.20
CA PRO A 176 6.31 15.28 8.72
C PRO A 176 7.23 15.50 9.92
N ASN A 177 7.97 16.61 9.95
CA ASN A 177 8.74 16.98 11.12
C ASN A 177 7.78 17.22 12.29
N GLN A 178 7.91 16.51 13.40
CA GLN A 178 7.11 16.74 14.62
C GLN A 178 7.26 18.15 15.22
N ALA A 179 8.20 18.94 14.74
CA ALA A 179 8.46 20.30 15.21
C ALA A 179 7.41 21.35 14.81
N LEU A 180 6.42 21.02 13.96
CA LEU A 180 5.39 21.98 13.50
C LEU A 180 4.00 21.75 14.13
N SER A 181 3.86 20.88 15.12
CA SER A 181 2.59 20.63 15.83
C SER A 181 2.47 21.41 17.15
N GLN A 182 3.13 22.54 17.32
CA GLN A 182 2.77 23.47 18.41
C GLN A 182 1.56 24.31 17.97
N PRO A 183 0.45 24.31 18.72
CA PRO A 183 -0.63 25.25 18.45
C PRO A 183 -0.09 26.68 18.61
N LEU A 184 -0.39 27.52 17.65
CA LEU A 184 -0.22 28.97 17.78
C LEU A 184 -1.03 29.40 19.02
N THR A 185 -0.33 29.62 20.12
CA THR A 185 -0.90 30.35 21.27
C THR A 185 -1.06 31.79 20.84
N VAL A 186 -2.33 32.19 20.74
CA VAL A 186 -2.74 33.60 20.60
C VAL A 186 -2.66 34.26 21.96
#